data_4d36bd747cf33e838e0a8decc7210b8f
#
_entry.id   4d36bd747cf33e838e0a8decc7210b8f
#
_cell.length_a   1.000
_cell.length_b   1.000
_cell.length_c   1.000
_cell.angle_alpha   90.00
_cell.angle_beta   90.00
_cell.angle_gamma   90.00
#
_symmetry.space_group_name_H-M   'P 1'
#
loop_
_entity.id
_entity.type
_entity.pdbx_description
1 polymer ?
#
loop_
_entity_poly.entity_id
_entity_poly.type
_entity_poly.pdbx_seq_one_letter_code
_entity_poly.pdbx_strand_id
1 'polypeptide(L)'
;MNIPSALILSALCSCALFSQETKPAAPAPPTPPPPLATPEVHSDNSVTFRFRAINAQDVKLEREGTEPVAMQKDESGVWSVTTPPLQPDYYGYSILVDGQRNIDPYNSLLQPNLLNTGNAVHVPGPPSLPWELNNVPHGEIHHHFYRSVVA
;
A
#
# COMPACT_ATOMS: atom_id res chain seq x y z
N MET A 1 -79.04 20.27 -51.23
CA MET A 1 -78.74 19.50 -50.03
C MET A 1 -77.23 19.44 -50.00
N ASN A 2 -76.63 20.26 -49.15
CA ASN A 2 -75.18 20.58 -49.10
C ASN A 2 -74.47 19.61 -48.15
N ILE A 3 -73.36 19.09 -48.66
CA ILE A 3 -72.42 18.32 -47.88
C ILE A 3 -71.16 19.21 -47.67
N PRO A 4 -70.73 19.52 -46.48
CA PRO A 4 -69.49 20.31 -46.21
C PRO A 4 -68.22 19.43 -46.29
N SER A 5 -67.22 19.94 -46.95
CA SER A 5 -65.88 19.39 -47.07
C SER A 5 -65.16 19.36 -45.74
N ALA A 6 -64.63 18.19 -45.39
CA ALA A 6 -63.75 18.01 -44.25
C ALA A 6 -62.30 18.38 -44.61
N LEU A 7 -61.76 19.38 -43.92
CA LEU A 7 -60.34 19.73 -43.98
C LEU A 7 -59.51 18.68 -43.19
N ILE A 8 -58.62 17.97 -43.89
CA ILE A 8 -57.62 17.09 -43.25
C ILE A 8 -56.39 17.95 -42.96
N LEU A 9 -56.15 18.21 -41.66
CA LEU A 9 -54.97 18.90 -41.17
C LEU A 9 -53.87 17.89 -41.03
N SER A 10 -52.90 17.89 -41.93
CA SER A 10 -51.70 17.02 -41.89
C SER A 10 -50.68 17.63 -40.92
N ALA A 11 -50.49 17.02 -39.73
CA ALA A 11 -49.47 17.41 -38.77
C ALA A 11 -48.12 16.78 -39.21
N LEU A 12 -47.22 17.59 -39.72
CA LEU A 12 -45.81 17.22 -39.96
C LEU A 12 -45.08 17.17 -38.63
N CYS A 13 -44.83 15.95 -38.14
CA CYS A 13 -43.98 15.70 -36.98
C CYS A 13 -42.52 15.79 -37.41
N SER A 14 -41.87 16.96 -37.18
CA SER A 14 -40.44 17.14 -37.39
C SER A 14 -39.69 16.43 -36.28
N CYS A 15 -39.17 15.23 -36.54
CA CYS A 15 -38.18 14.57 -35.67
C CYS A 15 -36.83 15.32 -35.75
N ALA A 16 -36.55 16.17 -34.77
CA ALA A 16 -35.23 16.72 -34.59
C ALA A 16 -34.28 15.58 -34.11
N LEU A 17 -33.40 15.16 -35.00
CA LEU A 17 -32.28 14.27 -34.67
C LEU A 17 -31.29 15.07 -33.79
N PHE A 18 -31.37 14.89 -32.51
CA PHE A 18 -30.30 15.33 -31.60
C PHE A 18 -29.06 14.47 -31.87
N SER A 19 -28.13 15.03 -32.65
CA SER A 19 -26.76 14.48 -32.74
C SER A 19 -26.13 14.56 -31.34
N GLN A 20 -26.03 13.44 -30.67
CA GLN A 20 -25.22 13.36 -29.43
C GLN A 20 -23.76 13.51 -29.85
N GLU A 21 -23.22 14.69 -29.60
CA GLU A 21 -21.79 14.96 -29.67
C GLU A 21 -21.09 14.07 -28.64
N THR A 22 -20.44 13.00 -29.09
CA THR A 22 -19.65 12.12 -28.22
C THR A 22 -18.45 12.90 -27.72
N LYS A 23 -18.55 13.37 -26.45
CA LYS A 23 -17.41 13.95 -25.73
C LYS A 23 -16.23 12.98 -25.85
N PRO A 24 -15.03 13.45 -26.28
CA PRO A 24 -13.85 12.60 -26.33
C PRO A 24 -13.63 11.93 -24.97
N ALA A 25 -13.44 10.62 -24.97
CA ALA A 25 -13.12 9.87 -23.75
C ALA A 25 -11.88 10.47 -23.09
N ALA A 26 -11.96 10.78 -21.81
CA ALA A 26 -10.81 11.22 -21.06
C ALA A 26 -9.68 10.18 -21.17
N PRO A 27 -8.40 10.60 -21.25
CA PRO A 27 -7.29 9.65 -21.28
C PRO A 27 -7.41 8.67 -20.11
N ALA A 28 -7.18 7.39 -20.37
CA ALA A 28 -7.16 6.37 -19.32
C ALA A 28 -6.15 6.78 -18.26
N PRO A 29 -6.43 6.60 -16.95
CA PRO A 29 -5.48 6.89 -15.91
C PRO A 29 -4.21 6.05 -16.12
N PRO A 30 -3.03 6.60 -15.83
CA PRO A 30 -1.78 5.87 -15.99
C PRO A 30 -1.81 4.57 -15.18
N THR A 31 -1.34 3.49 -15.78
CA THR A 31 -1.23 2.20 -15.08
C THR A 31 -0.30 2.37 -13.87
N PRO A 32 -0.73 1.93 -12.67
CA PRO A 32 0.14 1.98 -11.51
C PRO A 32 1.44 1.20 -11.75
N PRO A 33 2.58 1.69 -11.26
CA PRO A 33 3.83 0.95 -11.35
C PRO A 33 3.72 -0.37 -10.59
N PRO A 34 4.48 -1.41 -11.00
CA PRO A 34 4.45 -2.70 -10.32
C PRO A 34 4.88 -2.55 -8.86
N PRO A 35 4.35 -3.40 -7.95
CA PRO A 35 4.76 -3.42 -6.56
C PRO A 35 6.24 -3.77 -6.42
N LEU A 36 6.91 -3.19 -5.41
CA LEU A 36 8.29 -3.50 -5.08
C LEU A 36 8.36 -4.71 -4.13
N ALA A 37 9.34 -5.59 -4.35
CA ALA A 37 9.68 -6.61 -3.36
C ALA A 37 10.48 -5.95 -2.22
N THR A 38 9.81 -5.61 -1.13
CA THR A 38 10.40 -4.95 0.04
C THR A 38 9.60 -5.24 1.31
N PRO A 39 10.24 -5.50 2.46
CA PRO A 39 11.63 -5.91 2.59
C PRO A 39 11.87 -7.31 2.00
N GLU A 40 13.05 -7.55 1.45
CA GLU A 40 13.44 -8.86 0.94
C GLU A 40 14.54 -9.44 1.84
N VAL A 41 14.22 -10.52 2.54
CA VAL A 41 15.17 -11.23 3.42
C VAL A 41 15.89 -12.31 2.60
N HIS A 42 17.21 -12.26 2.58
CA HIS A 42 18.05 -13.19 1.85
C HIS A 42 18.45 -14.41 2.71
N SER A 43 18.97 -15.44 2.06
CA SER A 43 19.37 -16.69 2.72
C SER A 43 20.53 -16.53 3.72
N ASP A 44 21.29 -15.46 3.62
CA ASP A 44 22.36 -15.08 4.55
C ASP A 44 21.88 -14.14 5.67
N ASN A 45 20.55 -13.93 5.79
CA ASN A 45 19.92 -13.00 6.70
C ASN A 45 20.23 -11.51 6.44
N SER A 46 20.85 -11.16 5.33
CA SER A 46 20.85 -9.77 4.89
C SER A 46 19.43 -9.38 4.41
N VAL A 47 19.10 -8.09 4.50
CA VAL A 47 17.78 -7.60 4.11
C VAL A 47 17.92 -6.45 3.14
N THR A 48 17.26 -6.56 1.98
CA THR A 48 17.18 -5.47 1.02
C THR A 48 15.86 -4.72 1.18
N PHE A 49 15.97 -3.43 1.43
CA PHE A 49 14.84 -2.49 1.48
C PHE A 49 14.80 -1.69 0.18
N ARG A 50 13.59 -1.47 -0.35
CA ARG A 50 13.36 -0.66 -1.56
C ARG A 50 12.22 0.30 -1.32
N PHE A 51 12.35 1.51 -1.84
CA PHE A 51 11.32 2.53 -1.72
C PHE A 51 11.26 3.38 -3.00
N ARG A 52 10.06 3.66 -3.50
CA ARG A 52 9.88 4.48 -4.70
C ARG A 52 9.66 5.93 -4.32
N ALA A 53 10.64 6.78 -4.67
CA ALA A 53 10.56 8.22 -4.43
C ALA A 53 11.30 8.98 -5.56
N ILE A 54 10.61 9.15 -6.69
CA ILE A 54 11.20 9.69 -7.93
C ILE A 54 11.78 11.09 -7.72
N ASN A 55 11.08 11.96 -6.98
CA ASN A 55 11.43 13.37 -6.80
C ASN A 55 12.26 13.62 -5.53
N ALA A 56 12.51 12.61 -4.70
CA ALA A 56 13.26 12.77 -3.48
C ALA A 56 14.75 13.07 -3.74
N GLN A 57 15.33 13.88 -2.87
CA GLN A 57 16.76 14.24 -2.88
C GLN A 57 17.57 13.38 -1.91
N ASP A 58 16.98 12.99 -0.78
CA ASP A 58 17.62 12.18 0.26
C ASP A 58 16.64 11.12 0.77
N VAL A 59 17.03 9.85 0.71
CA VAL A 59 16.23 8.76 1.28
C VAL A 59 17.12 7.90 2.15
N LYS A 60 16.66 7.63 3.38
CA LYS A 60 17.39 6.83 4.36
C LYS A 60 16.49 5.75 4.94
N LEU A 61 17.08 4.60 5.20
CA LEU A 61 16.49 3.57 6.04
C LEU A 61 16.78 3.91 7.50
N GLU A 62 15.74 4.12 8.29
CA GLU A 62 15.83 4.21 9.74
C GLU A 62 15.37 2.87 10.32
N ARG A 63 16.30 2.10 10.88
CA ARG A 63 16.03 0.81 11.51
C ARG A 63 16.28 0.92 13.02
N GLU A 64 15.43 0.28 13.79
CA GLU A 64 15.57 0.24 15.25
C GLU A 64 16.97 -0.19 15.69
N GLY A 65 17.53 0.53 16.64
CA GLY A 65 18.86 0.26 17.22
C GLY A 65 20.05 0.66 16.35
N THR A 66 19.85 1.38 15.24
CA THR A 66 20.94 1.86 14.38
C THR A 66 20.71 3.29 13.91
N GLU A 67 21.81 3.94 13.53
CA GLU A 67 21.73 5.22 12.83
C GLU A 67 21.08 5.05 11.44
N PRO A 68 20.36 6.07 10.94
CA PRO A 68 19.79 6.04 9.60
C PRO A 68 20.84 5.84 8.52
N VAL A 69 20.60 4.88 7.60
CA VAL A 69 21.52 4.51 6.51
C VAL A 69 21.00 5.08 5.19
N ALA A 70 21.86 5.79 4.46
CA ALA A 70 21.51 6.35 3.16
C ALA A 70 21.21 5.24 2.13
N MET A 71 20.14 5.41 1.38
CA MET A 71 19.76 4.53 0.27
C MET A 71 20.31 5.06 -1.04
N GLN A 72 20.47 4.19 -2.02
CA GLN A 72 20.94 4.53 -3.36
C GLN A 72 19.78 4.52 -4.34
N LYS A 73 19.69 5.58 -5.15
CA LYS A 73 18.66 5.76 -6.17
C LYS A 73 19.09 5.15 -7.50
N ASP A 74 18.20 4.39 -8.12
CA ASP A 74 18.36 3.92 -9.49
C ASP A 74 17.71 4.88 -10.51
N GLU A 75 17.87 4.57 -11.81
CA GLU A 75 17.31 5.38 -12.90
C GLU A 75 15.78 5.41 -12.93
N SER A 76 15.12 4.42 -12.32
CA SER A 76 13.65 4.33 -12.24
C SER A 76 13.06 5.13 -11.07
N GLY A 77 13.91 5.74 -10.23
CA GLY A 77 13.53 6.47 -9.03
C GLY A 77 13.21 5.56 -7.84
N VAL A 78 13.69 4.32 -7.87
CA VAL A 78 13.64 3.40 -6.74
C VAL A 78 14.93 3.54 -5.94
N TRP A 79 14.78 3.74 -4.66
CA TRP A 79 15.86 3.78 -3.69
C TRP A 79 16.01 2.43 -3.04
N SER A 80 17.25 1.98 -2.84
CA SER A 80 17.53 0.67 -2.24
C SER A 80 18.72 0.72 -1.31
N VAL A 81 18.70 -0.17 -0.31
CA VAL A 81 19.81 -0.44 0.59
C VAL A 81 19.73 -1.89 1.05
N THR A 82 20.88 -2.55 1.16
CA THR A 82 20.98 -3.90 1.73
C THR A 82 21.78 -3.84 3.01
N THR A 83 21.24 -4.43 4.08
CA THR A 83 21.93 -4.51 5.37
C THR A 83 23.01 -5.60 5.35
N PRO A 84 24.01 -5.55 6.22
CA PRO A 84 24.76 -6.75 6.60
C PRO A 84 23.79 -7.84 7.11
N PRO A 85 24.24 -9.13 7.19
CA PRO A 85 23.47 -10.17 7.83
C PRO A 85 23.02 -9.80 9.24
N LEU A 86 21.73 -9.97 9.51
CA LEU A 86 21.12 -9.67 10.80
C LEU A 86 20.93 -10.95 11.62
N GLN A 87 20.87 -10.81 12.92
CA GLN A 87 20.48 -11.92 13.78
C GLN A 87 18.98 -12.22 13.58
N PRO A 88 18.53 -13.47 13.78
CA PRO A 88 17.11 -13.79 13.78
C PRO A 88 16.36 -12.94 14.81
N ASP A 89 15.43 -12.10 14.35
CA ASP A 89 14.58 -11.23 15.18
C ASP A 89 13.55 -10.49 14.34
N TYR A 90 12.69 -9.69 14.99
CA TYR A 90 11.85 -8.67 14.38
C TYR A 90 12.52 -7.29 14.52
N TYR A 91 12.67 -6.60 13.42
CA TYR A 91 13.26 -5.26 13.39
C TYR A 91 12.24 -4.23 12.92
N GLY A 92 11.95 -3.25 13.77
CA GLY A 92 11.19 -2.07 13.38
C GLY A 92 11.97 -1.20 12.41
N TYR A 93 11.29 -0.62 11.40
CA TYR A 93 11.91 0.33 10.48
C TYR A 93 10.93 1.36 9.92
N SER A 94 11.48 2.44 9.43
CA SER A 94 10.79 3.48 8.67
C SER A 94 11.69 3.99 7.54
N ILE A 95 11.09 4.62 6.55
CA ILE A 95 11.84 5.26 5.47
C ILE A 95 11.79 6.78 5.66
N LEU A 96 12.94 7.40 5.78
CA LEU A 96 13.07 8.85 5.82
C LEU A 96 13.21 9.37 4.39
N VAL A 97 12.24 10.15 3.92
CA VAL A 97 12.27 10.80 2.61
C VAL A 97 12.38 12.30 2.83
N ASP A 98 13.48 12.91 2.42
CA ASP A 98 13.76 14.33 2.63
C ASP A 98 13.51 14.77 4.09
N GLY A 99 13.89 13.90 5.04
CA GLY A 99 13.70 14.11 6.47
C GLY A 99 12.33 13.77 7.02
N GLN A 100 11.35 13.39 6.19
CA GLN A 100 10.02 12.97 6.61
C GLN A 100 9.97 11.45 6.78
N ARG A 101 9.41 10.99 7.92
CA ARG A 101 9.22 9.56 8.19
C ARG A 101 8.01 9.03 7.43
N ASN A 102 8.22 7.94 6.69
CA ASN A 102 7.21 7.26 5.91
C ASN A 102 7.17 5.77 6.26
N ILE A 103 5.99 5.19 6.16
CA ILE A 103 5.81 3.74 6.17
C ILE A 103 6.11 3.18 4.77
N ASP A 104 6.55 1.92 4.71
CA ASP A 104 6.69 1.19 3.46
C ASP A 104 5.31 0.66 3.02
N PRO A 105 4.75 1.17 1.91
CA PRO A 105 3.41 0.79 1.47
C PRO A 105 3.32 -0.63 0.91
N TYR A 106 4.45 -1.27 0.62
CA TYR A 106 4.49 -2.63 0.07
C TYR A 106 4.71 -3.69 1.14
N ASN A 107 4.92 -3.28 2.41
CA ASN A 107 5.02 -4.19 3.54
C ASN A 107 3.78 -4.09 4.43
N SER A 108 3.00 -5.17 4.49
CA SER A 108 1.79 -5.23 5.32
C SER A 108 2.08 -5.45 6.82
N LEU A 109 3.31 -5.82 7.18
CA LEU A 109 3.70 -5.98 8.57
C LEU A 109 3.95 -4.61 9.19
N LEU A 110 2.89 -4.04 9.75
CA LEU A 110 2.94 -2.77 10.46
C LEU A 110 3.25 -2.99 11.93
N GLN A 111 4.06 -2.09 12.47
CA GLN A 111 4.32 -1.98 13.92
C GLN A 111 3.60 -0.73 14.44
N PRO A 112 2.32 -0.87 14.87
CA PRO A 112 1.57 0.27 15.37
C PRO A 112 2.16 0.75 16.70
N ASN A 113 2.38 2.05 16.80
CA ASN A 113 2.86 2.71 17.99
C ASN A 113 2.09 4.01 18.21
N LEU A 114 1.89 4.41 19.45
CA LEU A 114 1.15 5.62 19.80
C LEU A 114 1.79 6.89 19.21
N LEU A 115 3.10 6.93 19.14
CA LEU A 115 3.86 8.11 18.69
C LEU A 115 4.32 7.99 17.23
N ASN A 116 4.70 6.79 16.81
CA ASN A 116 5.26 6.56 15.48
C ASN A 116 4.80 5.21 14.95
N THR A 117 4.07 5.22 13.85
CA THR A 117 3.79 3.98 13.12
C THR A 117 4.94 3.70 12.17
N GLY A 118 5.49 2.51 12.23
CA GLY A 118 6.52 2.02 11.30
C GLY A 118 6.12 0.67 10.72
N ASN A 119 7.02 0.08 9.97
CA ASN A 119 6.92 -1.30 9.52
C ASN A 119 7.85 -2.17 10.35
N ALA A 120 7.68 -3.48 10.24
CA ALA A 120 8.63 -4.45 10.78
C ALA A 120 9.07 -5.42 9.70
N VAL A 121 10.23 -6.02 9.88
CA VAL A 121 10.73 -7.14 9.09
C VAL A 121 11.09 -8.27 10.03
N HIS A 122 10.67 -9.49 9.68
CA HIS A 122 11.04 -10.71 10.39
C HIS A 122 12.24 -11.35 9.68
N VAL A 123 13.34 -11.50 10.40
CA VAL A 123 14.53 -12.25 9.97
C VAL A 123 14.49 -13.61 10.64
N PRO A 124 14.21 -14.70 9.90
CA PRO A 124 14.09 -16.04 10.46
C PRO A 124 15.46 -16.64 10.79
N GLY A 125 15.49 -17.62 11.65
CA GLY A 125 16.69 -18.40 11.88
C GLY A 125 16.60 -19.35 13.06
N PRO A 126 17.54 -20.32 13.19
CA PRO A 126 17.68 -21.15 14.36
C PRO A 126 18.47 -20.42 15.48
N PRO A 127 18.12 -20.64 16.78
CA PRO A 127 16.90 -21.34 17.22
C PRO A 127 15.66 -20.48 16.96
N SER A 128 14.48 -21.13 16.86
CA SER A 128 13.22 -20.42 16.79
C SER A 128 13.07 -19.46 17.94
N LEU A 129 12.57 -18.26 17.65
CA LEU A 129 12.36 -17.25 18.67
C LEU A 129 11.17 -17.63 19.58
N PRO A 130 11.14 -17.19 20.86
CA PRO A 130 10.12 -17.62 21.81
C PRO A 130 8.66 -17.32 21.40
N TRP A 131 8.47 -16.33 20.51
CA TRP A 131 7.15 -15.93 19.99
C TRP A 131 6.78 -16.59 18.65
N GLU A 132 7.68 -17.38 18.06
CA GLU A 132 7.38 -18.16 16.86
C GLU A 132 6.61 -19.43 17.22
N LEU A 133 5.89 -19.96 16.23
CA LEU A 133 5.17 -21.23 16.41
C LEU A 133 6.16 -22.38 16.54
N ASN A 134 6.34 -22.85 17.77
CA ASN A 134 7.26 -23.93 18.12
C ASN A 134 6.49 -25.17 18.52
N ASN A 135 7.09 -26.34 18.35
CA ASN A 135 6.53 -27.62 18.85
C ASN A 135 6.80 -27.79 20.35
N VAL A 136 6.15 -26.94 21.15
CA VAL A 136 6.18 -26.97 22.62
C VAL A 136 4.77 -27.07 23.17
N PRO A 137 4.57 -27.49 24.41
CA PRO A 137 3.25 -27.46 25.04
C PRO A 137 2.69 -26.03 25.02
N HIS A 138 1.50 -25.88 24.47
CA HIS A 138 0.80 -24.59 24.40
C HIS A 138 -0.31 -24.55 25.45
N GLY A 139 -0.58 -23.36 25.98
CA GLY A 139 -1.74 -23.11 26.83
C GLY A 139 -3.02 -22.97 26.00
N GLU A 140 -4.14 -22.88 26.69
CA GLU A 140 -5.44 -22.59 26.11
C GLU A 140 -5.77 -21.10 26.26
N ILE A 141 -6.43 -20.53 25.25
CA ILE A 141 -6.94 -19.16 25.29
C ILE A 141 -8.42 -19.20 25.59
N HIS A 142 -8.83 -18.68 26.75
CA HIS A 142 -10.22 -18.56 27.14
C HIS A 142 -10.72 -17.14 26.86
N HIS A 143 -11.70 -16.99 25.96
CA HIS A 143 -12.37 -15.71 25.71
C HIS A 143 -13.59 -15.59 26.59
N HIS A 144 -13.59 -14.61 27.50
CA HIS A 144 -14.73 -14.31 28.37
C HIS A 144 -15.42 -13.02 27.89
N PHE A 145 -16.67 -13.16 27.45
CA PHE A 145 -17.51 -12.03 27.10
C PHE A 145 -18.48 -11.77 28.26
N TYR A 146 -18.49 -10.56 28.80
CA TYR A 146 -19.42 -10.18 29.84
C TYR A 146 -19.98 -8.77 29.56
N ARG A 147 -21.21 -8.53 30.01
CA ARG A 147 -21.80 -7.22 29.98
C ARG A 147 -21.41 -6.49 31.26
N SER A 148 -20.71 -5.37 31.14
CA SER A 148 -20.49 -4.47 32.27
C SER A 148 -21.79 -3.75 32.59
N VAL A 149 -22.21 -3.81 33.85
CA VAL A 149 -23.39 -3.08 34.38
C VAL A 149 -22.98 -1.80 35.10
N VAL A 150 -21.69 -1.55 35.21
CA VAL A 150 -21.11 -0.35 35.81
C VAL A 150 -20.37 0.40 34.70
N ALA A 151 -20.93 1.52 34.26
CA ALA A 151 -20.31 2.49 33.37
C ALA A 151 -20.37 3.86 34.03
#